data_7453e425b19d0048891be95c4266f47d
#
_entry.id   7453e425b19d0048891be95c4266f47d
#
_cell.length_a   1.000
_cell.length_b   1.000
_cell.length_c   1.000
_cell.angle_alpha   90.00
_cell.angle_beta   90.00
_cell.angle_gamma   90.00
#
_symmetry.space_group_name_H-M   'P 1'
#
loop_
_entity.id
_entity.type
_entity.pdbx_description
1 polymer ?
#
loop_
_entity_poly.entity_id
_entity_poly.type
_entity_poly.pdbx_seq_one_letter_code
_entity_poly.pdbx_strand_id
1 'polypeptide(L)'
;MSFRTDYILHAQSFEATHVDFNNGFDFTTHSPEDIRTLYSKVLQNGMHGLCFSMYEDGQKPGDHISEEQVRRRLKIMAPYTKWVRSFSCIEGNEFVPKIARELGIKTLVGAWLGDDSEKNEKEIEALIQLAKDGFVDIAAVGNEVMYRKDLLEDELLAFIQRVRKEIPAHIPLGYVDAYYEFTI
;
A
#
# COMPACT_ATOMS: atom_id res chain seq x y z
N MET A 1 -18.93 -13.92 20.99
CA MET A 1 -19.10 -14.28 19.56
C MET A 1 -17.76 -14.16 18.88
N SER A 2 -17.40 -15.07 17.99
CA SER A 2 -16.06 -15.03 17.39
C SER A 2 -16.04 -13.93 16.32
N PHE A 3 -14.98 -13.14 16.27
CA PHE A 3 -14.67 -12.08 15.28
C PHE A 3 -14.93 -12.51 13.82
N ARG A 4 -14.74 -13.80 13.54
CA ARG A 4 -14.99 -14.41 12.23
C ARG A 4 -16.47 -14.48 11.85
N THR A 5 -17.37 -14.56 12.83
CA THR A 5 -18.82 -14.63 12.60
C THR A 5 -19.37 -13.25 12.25
N ASP A 6 -18.86 -12.19 12.89
CA ASP A 6 -19.29 -10.82 12.65
C ASP A 6 -18.83 -10.33 11.26
N TYR A 7 -17.62 -10.74 10.82
CA TYR A 7 -17.13 -10.48 9.47
C TYR A 7 -18.01 -11.12 8.39
N ILE A 8 -18.40 -12.40 8.58
CA ILE A 8 -19.25 -13.12 7.61
C ILE A 8 -20.64 -12.47 7.53
N LEU A 9 -21.21 -12.05 8.66
CA LEU A 9 -22.51 -11.36 8.69
C LEU A 9 -22.44 -9.98 8.01
N HIS A 10 -21.34 -9.23 8.20
CA HIS A 10 -21.13 -7.94 7.54
C HIS A 10 -20.90 -8.11 6.03
N ALA A 11 -20.10 -9.07 5.62
CA ALA A 11 -19.89 -9.39 4.20
C ALA A 11 -21.19 -9.78 3.51
N GLN A 12 -22.03 -10.59 4.17
CA GLN A 12 -23.36 -10.98 3.64
C GLN A 12 -24.35 -9.81 3.54
N SER A 13 -24.27 -8.80 4.44
CA SER A 13 -25.09 -7.59 4.32
C SER A 13 -24.64 -6.68 3.17
N PHE A 14 -23.39 -6.77 2.76
CA PHE A 14 -22.85 -6.01 1.62
C PHE A 14 -23.21 -6.65 0.26
N GLU A 15 -23.43 -7.97 0.21
CA GLU A 15 -23.94 -8.66 -0.99
C GLU A 15 -25.35 -8.22 -1.39
N ALA A 16 -26.12 -7.62 -0.48
CA ALA A 16 -27.46 -7.13 -0.75
C ALA A 16 -27.51 -5.79 -1.50
N THR A 17 -26.41 -5.04 -1.57
CA THR A 17 -26.29 -3.89 -2.46
C THR A 17 -25.60 -4.38 -3.75
N HIS A 18 -26.39 -4.78 -4.74
CA HIS A 18 -25.90 -5.07 -6.08
C HIS A 18 -25.21 -3.84 -6.68
N VAL A 19 -23.92 -3.66 -6.38
CA VAL A 19 -23.08 -2.92 -7.28
C VAL A 19 -22.81 -3.85 -8.44
N ASP A 20 -23.46 -3.62 -9.55
CA ASP A 20 -23.20 -4.35 -10.77
C ASP A 20 -21.82 -3.97 -11.29
N PHE A 21 -20.80 -4.71 -10.85
CA PHE A 21 -19.42 -4.53 -11.33
C PHE A 21 -19.24 -4.96 -12.78
N ASN A 22 -20.26 -5.54 -13.38
CA ASN A 22 -20.15 -6.12 -14.71
C ASN A 22 -20.24 -5.10 -15.86
N ASN A 23 -20.55 -3.84 -15.65
CA ASN A 23 -20.63 -2.82 -16.71
C ASN A 23 -21.01 -3.37 -18.11
N GLY A 24 -21.72 -4.48 -18.17
CA GLY A 24 -22.10 -5.16 -19.41
C GLY A 24 -20.97 -5.95 -20.10
N PHE A 25 -19.77 -6.12 -19.49
CA PHE A 25 -18.69 -6.93 -20.08
C PHE A 25 -18.77 -8.38 -19.59
N ASP A 26 -19.28 -9.26 -20.44
CA ASP A 26 -19.35 -10.70 -20.15
C ASP A 26 -18.09 -11.42 -20.65
N PHE A 27 -17.17 -11.72 -19.74
CA PHE A 27 -15.94 -12.44 -20.06
C PHE A 27 -16.17 -13.84 -20.65
N THR A 28 -17.33 -14.46 -20.40
CA THR A 28 -17.65 -15.82 -20.90
C THR A 28 -17.93 -15.84 -22.40
N THR A 29 -18.30 -14.69 -22.97
CA THR A 29 -18.62 -14.54 -24.41
C THR A 29 -17.41 -14.13 -25.25
N HIS A 30 -16.27 -13.86 -24.62
CA HIS A 30 -15.06 -13.39 -25.30
C HIS A 30 -14.02 -14.49 -25.45
N SER A 31 -13.35 -14.51 -26.60
CA SER A 31 -12.23 -15.42 -26.80
C SER A 31 -11.03 -15.06 -25.90
N PRO A 32 -10.11 -16.02 -25.61
CA PRO A 32 -8.86 -15.71 -24.92
C PRO A 32 -8.04 -14.60 -25.60
N GLU A 33 -8.13 -14.46 -26.90
CA GLU A 33 -7.47 -13.42 -27.71
C GLU A 33 -8.05 -12.04 -27.43
N ASP A 34 -9.40 -11.93 -27.39
CA ASP A 34 -10.08 -10.67 -27.05
C ASP A 34 -9.73 -10.20 -25.64
N ILE A 35 -9.69 -11.14 -24.68
CA ILE A 35 -9.30 -10.86 -23.30
C ILE A 35 -7.85 -10.38 -23.23
N ARG A 36 -6.91 -11.02 -23.90
CA ARG A 36 -5.50 -10.56 -23.98
C ARG A 36 -5.41 -9.17 -24.59
N THR A 37 -6.18 -8.91 -25.65
CA THR A 37 -6.22 -7.58 -26.29
C THR A 37 -6.74 -6.52 -25.33
N LEU A 38 -7.80 -6.82 -24.57
CA LEU A 38 -8.32 -5.92 -23.54
C LEU A 38 -7.28 -5.62 -22.46
N TYR A 39 -6.63 -6.66 -21.90
CA TYR A 39 -5.56 -6.50 -20.92
C TYR A 39 -4.41 -5.65 -21.46
N SER A 40 -3.98 -5.91 -22.70
CA SER A 40 -2.92 -5.13 -23.33
C SER A 40 -3.27 -3.64 -23.44
N LYS A 41 -4.53 -3.32 -23.77
CA LYS A 41 -5.00 -1.92 -23.82
C LYS A 41 -5.02 -1.28 -22.43
N VAL A 42 -5.49 -2.01 -21.41
CA VAL A 42 -5.48 -1.52 -20.01
C VAL A 42 -4.06 -1.22 -19.55
N LEU A 43 -3.13 -2.13 -19.79
CA LEU A 43 -1.72 -1.93 -19.44
C LEU A 43 -1.10 -0.75 -20.19
N GLN A 44 -1.34 -0.61 -21.50
CA GLN A 44 -0.84 0.51 -22.31
C GLN A 44 -1.39 1.86 -21.86
N ASN A 45 -2.63 1.93 -21.40
CA ASN A 45 -3.24 3.14 -20.86
C ASN A 45 -2.70 3.53 -19.46
N GLY A 46 -2.02 2.59 -18.80
CA GLY A 46 -1.50 2.73 -17.45
C GLY A 46 -2.58 2.60 -16.38
N MET A 47 -2.34 1.73 -15.42
CA MET A 47 -3.20 1.60 -14.23
C MET A 47 -3.03 2.81 -13.31
N HIS A 48 -4.04 3.11 -12.49
CA HIS A 48 -3.95 4.18 -11.51
C HIS A 48 -2.80 3.95 -10.54
N GLY A 49 -2.73 2.77 -9.92
CA GLY A 49 -1.68 2.43 -8.97
C GLY A 49 -1.62 0.94 -8.67
N LEU A 50 -0.47 0.50 -8.22
CA LEU A 50 -0.20 -0.88 -7.81
C LEU A 50 0.48 -0.91 -6.45
N CYS A 51 0.14 -1.90 -5.64
CA CYS A 51 0.96 -2.29 -4.50
C CYS A 51 2.24 -2.96 -5.03
N PHE A 52 3.37 -2.55 -4.45
CA PHE A 52 4.68 -3.02 -4.90
C PHE A 52 5.36 -3.85 -3.82
N SER A 53 5.80 -5.04 -4.20
CA SER A 53 6.70 -5.88 -3.41
C SER A 53 8.05 -5.99 -4.11
N MET A 54 9.10 -5.65 -3.37
CA MET A 54 10.47 -5.69 -3.89
C MET A 54 11.13 -7.07 -3.79
N TYR A 55 10.51 -8.02 -3.08
CA TYR A 55 11.07 -9.33 -2.79
C TYR A 55 11.05 -10.25 -4.01
N GLU A 56 12.07 -11.08 -4.13
CA GLU A 56 12.17 -12.18 -5.08
C GLU A 56 11.98 -13.53 -4.36
N ASP A 57 11.96 -14.61 -5.14
CA ASP A 57 11.78 -15.96 -4.58
C ASP A 57 12.81 -16.25 -3.48
N GLY A 58 12.34 -16.71 -2.32
CA GLY A 58 13.15 -16.99 -1.15
C GLY A 58 13.40 -15.80 -0.24
N GLN A 59 13.03 -14.58 -0.63
CA GLN A 59 13.13 -13.37 0.20
C GLN A 59 11.80 -13.08 0.92
N LYS A 60 11.89 -12.42 2.07
CA LYS A 60 10.75 -12.09 2.93
C LYS A 60 10.95 -10.74 3.65
N PRO A 61 9.91 -10.16 4.24
CA PRO A 61 10.05 -9.02 5.15
C PRO A 61 11.06 -9.33 6.27
N GLY A 62 11.97 -8.39 6.51
CA GLY A 62 13.13 -8.54 7.39
C GLY A 62 14.45 -8.75 6.64
N ASP A 63 14.41 -9.18 5.39
CA ASP A 63 15.61 -9.26 4.56
C ASP A 63 15.97 -7.86 4.02
N HIS A 64 17.25 -7.52 4.03
CA HIS A 64 17.71 -6.26 3.45
C HIS A 64 17.83 -6.39 1.92
N ILE A 65 17.04 -5.59 1.20
CA ILE A 65 17.00 -5.63 -0.26
C ILE A 65 17.82 -4.47 -0.85
N SER A 66 18.65 -4.79 -1.84
CA SER A 66 19.53 -3.80 -2.47
C SER A 66 18.75 -2.81 -3.34
N GLU A 67 19.27 -1.58 -3.44
CA GLU A 67 18.73 -0.55 -4.34
C GLU A 67 18.64 -1.04 -5.80
N GLU A 68 19.65 -1.79 -6.26
CA GLU A 68 19.69 -2.33 -7.62
C GLU A 68 18.51 -3.29 -7.90
N GLN A 69 18.17 -4.15 -6.95
CA GLN A 69 17.02 -5.06 -7.07
C GLN A 69 15.71 -4.27 -7.10
N VAL A 70 15.52 -3.31 -6.20
CA VAL A 70 14.33 -2.45 -6.19
C VAL A 70 14.20 -1.72 -7.52
N ARG A 71 15.28 -1.15 -8.04
CA ARG A 71 15.33 -0.43 -9.31
C ARG A 71 14.96 -1.33 -10.50
N ARG A 72 15.51 -2.54 -10.54
CA ARG A 72 15.19 -3.52 -11.60
C ARG A 72 13.71 -3.85 -11.61
N ARG A 73 13.13 -4.13 -10.44
CA ARG A 73 11.72 -4.51 -10.31
C ARG A 73 10.76 -3.34 -10.60
N LEU A 74 11.04 -2.15 -10.10
CA LEU A 74 10.23 -0.96 -10.40
C LEU A 74 10.23 -0.59 -11.88
N LYS A 75 11.36 -0.75 -12.58
CA LYS A 75 11.44 -0.52 -14.03
C LYS A 75 10.48 -1.40 -14.83
N ILE A 76 10.16 -2.62 -14.34
CA ILE A 76 9.19 -3.51 -15.00
C ILE A 76 7.78 -2.91 -14.91
N MET A 77 7.43 -2.29 -13.78
CA MET A 77 6.09 -1.75 -13.53
C MET A 77 5.92 -0.32 -14.08
N ALA A 78 6.99 0.44 -14.17
CA ALA A 78 6.98 1.86 -14.51
C ALA A 78 6.15 2.21 -15.77
N PRO A 79 6.19 1.43 -16.88
CA PRO A 79 5.38 1.73 -18.05
C PRO A 79 3.87 1.56 -17.87
N TYR A 80 3.44 0.88 -16.79
CA TYR A 80 2.08 0.38 -16.63
C TYR A 80 1.32 1.00 -15.46
N THR A 81 1.96 1.86 -14.65
CA THR A 81 1.33 2.44 -13.46
C THR A 81 1.72 3.88 -13.24
N LYS A 82 0.80 4.67 -12.66
CA LYS A 82 1.03 6.07 -12.28
C LYS A 82 1.43 6.21 -10.81
N TRP A 83 1.07 5.22 -9.98
CA TRP A 83 1.33 5.20 -8.55
C TRP A 83 1.86 3.86 -8.11
N VAL A 84 2.71 3.86 -7.10
CA VAL A 84 3.08 2.65 -6.35
C VAL A 84 2.84 2.88 -4.87
N ARG A 85 2.39 1.81 -4.18
CA ARG A 85 2.29 1.77 -2.73
C ARG A 85 3.37 0.85 -2.19
N SER A 86 4.20 1.36 -1.26
CA SER A 86 5.09 0.58 -0.40
C SER A 86 4.49 0.40 0.98
N PHE A 87 5.01 -0.55 1.77
CA PHE A 87 4.46 -0.94 3.05
C PHE A 87 5.39 -0.68 4.23
N SER A 88 6.67 -0.43 3.97
CA SER A 88 7.71 -0.18 4.96
C SER A 88 8.66 0.90 4.46
N CYS A 89 9.46 1.46 5.35
CA CYS A 89 10.44 2.51 5.08
C CYS A 89 11.88 2.10 5.39
N ILE A 90 12.12 0.84 5.78
CA ILE A 90 13.42 0.30 6.16
C ILE A 90 13.74 -0.97 5.38
N GLU A 91 14.92 -1.57 5.59
CA GLU A 91 15.33 -2.88 5.03
C GLU A 91 15.35 -2.88 3.48
N GLY A 92 15.60 -1.71 2.84
CA GLY A 92 15.60 -1.54 1.38
C GLY A 92 14.29 -0.96 0.84
N ASN A 93 13.21 -0.89 1.62
CA ASN A 93 11.97 -0.24 1.19
C ASN A 93 12.13 1.28 1.03
N GLU A 94 13.08 1.91 1.72
CA GLU A 94 13.43 3.33 1.58
C GLU A 94 13.89 3.69 0.16
N PHE A 95 14.33 2.72 -0.64
CA PHE A 95 14.69 2.94 -2.04
C PHE A 95 13.46 3.05 -2.95
N VAL A 96 12.33 2.47 -2.57
CA VAL A 96 11.11 2.45 -3.40
C VAL A 96 10.65 3.87 -3.77
N PRO A 97 10.39 4.79 -2.83
CA PRO A 97 9.92 6.14 -3.18
C PRO A 97 10.97 6.96 -3.91
N LYS A 98 12.26 6.78 -3.63
CA LYS A 98 13.35 7.47 -4.32
C LYS A 98 13.41 7.09 -5.80
N ILE A 99 13.41 5.79 -6.08
CA ILE A 99 13.46 5.28 -7.45
C ILE A 99 12.15 5.55 -8.20
N ALA A 100 10.99 5.45 -7.52
CA ALA A 100 9.71 5.81 -8.12
C ALA A 100 9.71 7.27 -8.61
N ARG A 101 10.25 8.20 -7.81
CA ARG A 101 10.40 9.61 -8.19
C ARG A 101 11.28 9.78 -9.44
N GLU A 102 12.40 9.08 -9.54
CA GLU A 102 13.26 9.08 -10.74
C GLU A 102 12.54 8.56 -11.99
N LEU A 103 11.64 7.60 -11.82
CA LEU A 103 10.85 7.01 -12.90
C LEU A 103 9.56 7.77 -13.22
N GLY A 104 9.28 8.90 -12.52
CA GLY A 104 8.07 9.69 -12.70
C GLY A 104 6.80 9.06 -12.14
N ILE A 105 6.93 8.11 -11.21
CA ILE A 105 5.83 7.42 -10.54
C ILE A 105 5.58 8.09 -9.20
N LYS A 106 4.32 8.35 -8.89
CA LYS A 106 3.89 8.85 -7.57
C LYS A 106 3.84 7.74 -6.53
N THR A 107 3.93 8.13 -5.26
CA THR A 107 4.07 7.17 -4.17
C THR A 107 3.04 7.35 -3.06
N LEU A 108 2.48 6.24 -2.59
CA LEU A 108 1.91 6.11 -1.27
C LEU A 108 2.91 5.30 -0.43
N VAL A 109 3.57 5.95 0.52
CA VAL A 109 4.63 5.37 1.33
C VAL A 109 4.08 5.00 2.70
N GLY A 110 4.15 3.72 3.05
CA GLY A 110 3.68 3.18 4.32
C GLY A 110 4.82 2.94 5.29
N ALA A 111 4.64 3.30 6.56
CA ALA A 111 5.43 2.81 7.68
C ALA A 111 4.75 1.55 8.23
N TRP A 112 5.47 0.44 8.33
CA TRP A 112 4.96 -0.80 8.91
C TRP A 112 5.07 -0.74 10.43
N LEU A 113 3.94 -0.68 11.11
CA LEU A 113 3.89 -0.74 12.58
C LEU A 113 3.45 -2.13 13.04
N GLY A 114 4.08 -2.62 14.08
CA GLY A 114 3.84 -3.93 14.70
C GLY A 114 4.01 -3.87 16.22
N ASP A 115 4.22 -5.01 16.85
CA ASP A 115 4.44 -5.16 18.30
C ASP A 115 5.90 -4.86 18.73
N ASP A 116 6.81 -4.66 17.79
CA ASP A 116 8.21 -4.27 18.03
C ASP A 116 8.34 -2.74 18.06
N SER A 117 8.41 -2.16 19.25
CA SER A 117 8.48 -0.72 19.46
C SER A 117 9.76 -0.09 18.87
N GLU A 118 10.90 -0.78 18.91
CA GLU A 118 12.15 -0.27 18.34
C GLU A 118 12.08 -0.22 16.80
N LYS A 119 11.47 -1.22 16.21
CA LYS A 119 11.23 -1.25 14.76
C LYS A 119 10.23 -0.17 14.34
N ASN A 120 9.16 0.03 15.13
CA ASN A 120 8.18 1.09 14.88
C ASN A 120 8.84 2.47 14.86
N GLU A 121 9.74 2.77 15.79
CA GLU A 121 10.47 4.04 15.80
C GLU A 121 11.30 4.23 14.54
N LYS A 122 12.05 3.22 14.10
CA LYS A 122 12.84 3.26 12.86
C LYS A 122 11.97 3.51 11.62
N GLU A 123 10.81 2.85 11.53
CA GLU A 123 9.85 3.04 10.45
C GLU A 123 9.31 4.47 10.40
N ILE A 124 8.93 5.02 11.55
CA ILE A 124 8.40 6.38 11.67
C ILE A 124 9.47 7.44 11.33
N GLU A 125 10.68 7.29 11.86
CA GLU A 125 11.79 8.19 11.54
C GLU A 125 12.13 8.17 10.04
N ALA A 126 12.17 6.99 9.44
CA ALA A 126 12.44 6.84 8.02
C ALA A 126 11.32 7.46 7.15
N LEU A 127 10.04 7.25 7.50
CA LEU A 127 8.91 7.87 6.80
C LEU A 127 8.98 9.40 6.86
N ILE A 128 9.24 9.96 8.05
CA ILE A 128 9.39 11.41 8.26
C ILE A 128 10.54 11.95 7.41
N GLN A 129 11.69 11.28 7.41
CA GLN A 129 12.84 11.71 6.61
C GLN A 129 12.54 11.67 5.12
N LEU A 130 11.98 10.57 4.61
CA LEU A 130 11.57 10.46 3.20
C LEU A 130 10.58 11.55 2.77
N ALA A 131 9.65 11.92 3.67
CA ALA A 131 8.70 12.99 3.42
C ALA A 131 9.37 14.37 3.36
N LYS A 132 10.30 14.66 4.30
CA LYS A 132 11.08 15.90 4.30
C LYS A 132 11.98 16.04 3.08
N ASP A 133 12.51 14.93 2.59
CA ASP A 133 13.37 14.87 1.40
C ASP A 133 12.56 14.95 0.08
N GLY A 134 11.22 14.99 0.14
CA GLY A 134 10.34 15.17 -1.02
C GLY A 134 10.05 13.90 -1.82
N PHE A 135 10.24 12.72 -1.23
CA PHE A 135 10.01 11.43 -1.90
C PHE A 135 8.60 10.84 -1.65
N VAL A 136 7.77 11.51 -0.86
CA VAL A 136 6.45 11.01 -0.44
C VAL A 136 5.35 11.89 -1.02
N ASP A 137 4.44 11.32 -1.82
CA ASP A 137 3.25 12.03 -2.29
C ASP A 137 2.06 11.84 -1.33
N ILE A 138 1.91 10.65 -0.74
CA ILE A 138 0.95 10.33 0.32
C ILE A 138 1.68 9.48 1.36
N ALA A 139 1.52 9.79 2.65
CA ALA A 139 2.05 9.02 3.76
C ALA A 139 0.97 8.14 4.40
N ALA A 140 1.31 6.90 4.76
CA ALA A 140 0.44 6.03 5.55
C ALA A 140 1.18 5.55 6.80
N VAL A 141 0.58 5.73 7.97
CA VAL A 141 1.13 5.33 9.27
C VAL A 141 0.42 4.07 9.73
N GLY A 142 1.10 2.94 9.58
CA GLY A 142 0.55 1.62 9.86
C GLY A 142 -0.21 1.00 8.68
N ASN A 143 -0.23 -0.34 8.68
CA ASN A 143 -1.02 -1.17 7.78
C ASN A 143 -1.64 -2.31 8.58
N GLU A 144 -2.96 -2.38 8.64
CA GLU A 144 -3.73 -3.42 9.33
C GLU A 144 -3.36 -3.61 10.82
N VAL A 145 -2.93 -2.54 11.49
CA VAL A 145 -2.45 -2.58 12.87
C VAL A 145 -3.56 -2.95 13.84
N MET A 146 -4.77 -2.39 13.66
CA MET A 146 -5.93 -2.72 14.49
C MET A 146 -6.45 -4.12 14.16
N TYR A 147 -6.48 -4.49 12.88
CA TYR A 147 -6.87 -5.83 12.44
C TYR A 147 -5.97 -6.91 13.04
N ARG A 148 -4.65 -6.71 13.03
CA ARG A 148 -3.67 -7.64 13.62
C ARG A 148 -3.58 -7.54 15.15
N LYS A 149 -4.10 -6.45 15.74
CA LYS A 149 -4.02 -6.14 17.18
C LYS A 149 -2.59 -5.98 17.68
N ASP A 150 -1.74 -5.39 16.87
CA ASP A 150 -0.33 -5.17 17.20
C ASP A 150 -0.13 -3.99 18.16
N LEU A 151 -1.00 -2.97 18.09
CA LEU A 151 -0.97 -1.78 18.95
C LEU A 151 -2.38 -1.49 19.48
N LEU A 152 -2.44 -0.70 20.54
CA LEU A 152 -3.67 -0.05 20.96
C LEU A 152 -3.98 1.16 20.07
N GLU A 153 -5.25 1.55 19.97
CA GLU A 153 -5.68 2.69 19.16
C GLU A 153 -4.96 3.97 19.56
N ASP A 154 -4.82 4.25 20.85
CA ASP A 154 -4.13 5.44 21.36
C ASP A 154 -2.65 5.47 20.95
N GLU A 155 -1.98 4.31 20.89
CA GLU A 155 -0.59 4.20 20.45
C GLU A 155 -0.47 4.51 18.95
N LEU A 156 -1.34 3.95 18.13
CA LEU A 156 -1.42 4.24 16.69
C LEU A 156 -1.69 5.73 16.45
N LEU A 157 -2.66 6.31 17.16
CA LEU A 157 -3.01 7.73 17.06
C LEU A 157 -1.82 8.63 17.47
N ALA A 158 -1.03 8.23 18.47
CA ALA A 158 0.17 8.97 18.87
C ALA A 158 1.22 9.00 17.74
N PHE A 159 1.46 7.88 17.05
CA PHE A 159 2.34 7.84 15.87
C PHE A 159 1.81 8.71 14.73
N ILE A 160 0.52 8.63 14.42
CA ILE A 160 -0.12 9.46 13.38
C ILE A 160 0.05 10.96 13.70
N GLN A 161 -0.21 11.36 14.95
CA GLN A 161 -0.06 12.75 15.39
C GLN A 161 1.41 13.25 15.31
N ARG A 162 2.37 12.40 15.69
CA ARG A 162 3.79 12.70 15.56
C ARG A 162 4.17 12.93 14.11
N VAL A 163 3.85 11.99 13.23
CA VAL A 163 4.13 12.11 11.79
C VAL A 163 3.50 13.39 11.23
N ARG A 164 2.21 13.67 11.56
CA ARG A 164 1.53 14.89 11.08
C ARG A 164 2.24 16.18 11.47
N LYS A 165 2.83 16.23 12.67
CA LYS A 165 3.57 17.41 13.15
C LYS A 165 4.91 17.60 12.45
N GLU A 166 5.53 16.53 12.00
CA GLU A 166 6.91 16.54 11.51
C GLU A 166 7.05 16.56 9.99
N ILE A 167 6.03 16.09 9.24
CA ILE A 167 6.09 16.09 7.77
C ILE A 167 5.49 17.38 7.16
N PRO A 168 5.86 17.74 5.93
CA PRO A 168 5.27 18.88 5.23
C PRO A 168 3.73 18.83 5.20
N ALA A 169 3.08 19.97 5.49
CA ALA A 169 1.63 20.05 5.67
C ALA A 169 0.82 19.66 4.42
N HIS A 170 1.42 19.83 3.23
CA HIS A 170 0.77 19.51 1.96
C HIS A 170 0.71 18.01 1.65
N ILE A 171 1.47 17.18 2.37
CA ILE A 171 1.45 15.71 2.16
C ILE A 171 0.22 15.14 2.87
N PRO A 172 -0.72 14.51 2.14
CA PRO A 172 -1.81 13.78 2.78
C PRO A 172 -1.27 12.66 3.67
N LEU A 173 -1.89 12.51 4.83
CA LEU A 173 -1.55 11.48 5.81
C LEU A 173 -2.78 10.65 6.13
N GLY A 174 -2.62 9.34 6.14
CA GLY A 174 -3.68 8.40 6.47
C GLY A 174 -3.16 7.17 7.22
N TYR A 175 -4.09 6.30 7.48
CA TYR A 175 -3.91 4.95 8.01
C TYR A 175 -4.61 3.96 7.08
N VAL A 176 -4.12 2.75 6.97
CA VAL A 176 -4.70 1.72 6.08
C VAL A 176 -5.04 0.48 6.89
N ASP A 177 -6.31 0.13 6.87
CA ASP A 177 -6.81 -1.08 7.50
C ASP A 177 -8.05 -1.62 6.76
N ALA A 178 -8.61 -2.72 7.24
CA ALA A 178 -9.88 -3.25 6.79
C ALA A 178 -11.01 -2.25 7.10
N TYR A 179 -11.97 -2.10 6.18
CA TYR A 179 -12.99 -1.06 6.26
C TYR A 179 -13.80 -1.10 7.58
N TYR A 180 -13.99 -2.27 8.15
CA TYR A 180 -14.74 -2.46 9.39
C TYR A 180 -13.98 -2.03 10.65
N GLU A 181 -12.66 -1.81 10.57
CA GLU A 181 -11.87 -1.23 11.66
C GLU A 181 -12.13 0.29 11.82
N PHE A 182 -12.75 0.92 10.82
CA PHE A 182 -13.13 2.33 10.85
C PHE A 182 -14.58 2.57 11.26
N THR A 183 -15.36 1.51 11.50
CA THR A 183 -16.76 1.62 11.93
C THR A 183 -16.84 1.50 13.46
N ILE A 184 -17.23 2.58 14.08
CA ILE A 184 -17.53 2.66 15.51
C ILE A 184 -19.00 2.35 15.75
#